data_9aab2ca0b8b0d7ea83157f8391b120c0
#
_entry.id   9aab2ca0b8b0d7ea83157f8391b120c0
#
_cell.length_a   1.000
_cell.length_b   1.000
_cell.length_c   1.000
_cell.angle_alpha   90.00
_cell.angle_beta   90.00
_cell.angle_gamma   90.00
#
_symmetry.space_group_name_H-M   'P 1'
#
loop_
_entity.id
_entity.type
_entity.pdbx_description
1 polymer ?
#
loop_
_entity_poly.entity_id
_entity_poly.type
_entity_poly.pdbx_seq_one_letter_code
_entity_poly.pdbx_strand_id
1 'polypeptide(L)'
;MLIDVTPLHLILPDPRARDPYTRARDRIRSTLDRLPDVADNPAPTFIPALILCAHPPFLFDVDGGTTRPVGELYRLQDDAESGALSFGLIEHRARFRDQAHFIAREIERAIDQILAKSPEPPIILLQSDHGSGLRLDRFSLERTDLHEWMSILNAYHFPGRRYEQLDDRITPVNSFRVVFNTFFGTQLPLLPDRSFFSVWAAPYRFVDVTARVQSPDSVAIG
;
A
#
# COMPACT_ATOMS: atom_id res chain seq x y z
N MET A 1 24.20 -5.29 -21.53
CA MET A 1 24.30 -4.18 -22.53
C MET A 1 24.89 -4.65 -23.85
N LEU A 2 26.03 -5.34 -23.93
CA LEU A 2 26.53 -5.94 -25.18
C LEU A 2 25.79 -7.26 -25.54
N ILE A 3 25.21 -7.94 -24.58
CA ILE A 3 24.48 -9.21 -24.74
C ILE A 3 23.14 -9.01 -25.46
N ASP A 4 22.49 -7.87 -25.25
CA ASP A 4 21.14 -7.60 -25.81
C ASP A 4 21.14 -7.32 -27.33
N VAL A 5 22.31 -7.05 -27.91
CA VAL A 5 22.46 -6.75 -29.36
C VAL A 5 23.19 -7.87 -30.13
N THR A 6 23.43 -9.01 -29.51
CA THR A 6 24.12 -10.15 -30.13
C THR A 6 23.26 -11.42 -30.03
N PRO A 7 23.40 -12.41 -30.95
CA PRO A 7 22.70 -13.69 -30.83
C PRO A 7 23.01 -14.48 -29.53
N LEU A 8 23.96 -14.03 -28.74
CA LEU A 8 24.37 -14.67 -27.48
C LEU A 8 23.20 -14.75 -26.47
N HIS A 9 22.23 -13.81 -26.52
CA HIS A 9 21.05 -13.86 -25.67
C HIS A 9 20.14 -15.07 -25.93
N LEU A 10 20.28 -15.72 -27.08
CA LEU A 10 19.54 -16.94 -27.44
C LEU A 10 20.15 -18.21 -26.84
N ILE A 11 21.41 -18.15 -26.43
CA ILE A 11 22.20 -19.32 -26.02
C ILE A 11 22.56 -19.27 -24.53
N LEU A 12 22.78 -18.06 -23.98
CA LEU A 12 23.07 -17.89 -22.57
C LEU A 12 21.76 -17.75 -21.81
N PRO A 13 21.57 -18.46 -20.69
CA PRO A 13 20.43 -18.19 -19.81
C PRO A 13 20.52 -16.72 -19.39
N ASP A 14 19.52 -15.94 -19.82
CA ASP A 14 19.42 -14.54 -19.42
C ASP A 14 19.39 -14.51 -17.88
N PRO A 15 20.36 -13.86 -17.21
CA PRO A 15 20.31 -13.69 -15.76
C PRO A 15 19.06 -12.94 -15.31
N ARG A 16 18.35 -12.26 -16.23
CA ARG A 16 17.05 -11.61 -16.03
C ARG A 16 15.88 -12.57 -16.21
N ALA A 17 16.11 -13.82 -16.71
CA ALA A 17 15.10 -14.85 -16.87
C ALA A 17 14.59 -15.47 -15.55
N ARG A 18 14.90 -14.83 -14.39
CA ARG A 18 14.20 -15.17 -13.16
C ARG A 18 12.71 -14.95 -13.36
N ASP A 19 11.94 -15.93 -12.92
CA ASP A 19 10.50 -15.86 -12.83
C ASP A 19 10.04 -14.46 -12.33
N PRO A 20 9.09 -13.80 -13.02
CA PRO A 20 8.61 -12.45 -12.66
C PRO A 20 8.22 -12.32 -11.19
N TYR A 21 7.63 -13.35 -10.62
CA TYR A 21 7.22 -13.37 -9.21
C TYR A 21 8.42 -13.38 -8.26
N THR A 22 9.47 -14.11 -8.61
CA THR A 22 10.73 -14.10 -7.87
C THR A 22 11.36 -12.71 -7.87
N ARG A 23 11.38 -12.03 -9.02
CA ARG A 23 11.87 -10.64 -9.09
C ARG A 23 11.04 -9.67 -8.25
N ALA A 24 9.72 -9.87 -8.23
CA ALA A 24 8.83 -9.04 -7.41
C ALA A 24 9.09 -9.25 -5.91
N ARG A 25 9.22 -10.51 -5.47
CA ARG A 25 9.59 -10.83 -4.08
C ARG A 25 10.94 -10.23 -3.69
N ASP A 26 11.96 -10.42 -4.53
CA ASP A 26 13.31 -9.90 -4.29
C ASP A 26 13.30 -8.37 -4.18
N ARG A 27 12.51 -7.70 -5.02
CA ARG A 27 12.35 -6.24 -4.97
C ARG A 27 11.71 -5.79 -3.66
N ILE A 28 10.58 -6.40 -3.26
CA ILE A 28 9.89 -6.04 -2.01
C ILE A 28 10.83 -6.22 -0.82
N ARG A 29 11.47 -7.39 -0.72
CA ARG A 29 12.44 -7.67 0.37
C ARG A 29 13.61 -6.70 0.35
N SER A 30 14.25 -6.52 -0.79
CA SER A 30 15.38 -5.59 -0.94
C SER A 30 15.00 -4.16 -0.59
N THR A 31 13.78 -3.72 -0.91
CA THR A 31 13.31 -2.39 -0.52
C THR A 31 13.21 -2.28 1.00
N LEU A 32 12.57 -3.23 1.66
CA LEU A 32 12.39 -3.24 3.11
C LEU A 32 13.71 -3.40 3.88
N ASP A 33 14.62 -4.25 3.38
CA ASP A 33 15.92 -4.47 4.00
C ASP A 33 16.86 -3.25 3.89
N ARG A 34 16.74 -2.48 2.79
CA ARG A 34 17.57 -1.28 2.55
C ARG A 34 16.95 0.01 3.04
N LEU A 35 15.64 0.03 3.30
CA LEU A 35 14.96 1.24 3.77
C LEU A 35 15.60 1.82 5.06
N PRO A 36 16.04 1.04 6.03
CA PRO A 36 16.76 1.56 7.20
C PRO A 36 18.09 2.27 6.91
N ASP A 37 18.70 2.06 5.74
CA ASP A 37 19.96 2.72 5.37
C ASP A 37 19.75 4.22 5.07
N VAL A 38 18.52 4.67 4.93
CA VAL A 38 18.20 6.11 4.77
C VAL A 38 18.59 6.93 6.00
N ALA A 39 18.64 6.29 7.18
CA ALA A 39 19.05 6.92 8.43
C ALA A 39 20.52 7.30 8.46
N ASP A 40 21.35 6.72 7.58
CA ASP A 40 22.79 7.01 7.49
C ASP A 40 23.07 8.29 6.69
N ASN A 41 22.05 8.90 6.07
CA ASN A 41 22.21 10.14 5.30
C ASN A 41 22.25 11.36 6.26
N PRO A 42 23.36 12.12 6.30
CA PRO A 42 23.48 13.27 7.19
C PRO A 42 22.68 14.50 6.72
N ALA A 43 22.20 14.52 5.48
CA ALA A 43 21.44 15.62 4.93
C ALA A 43 19.93 15.43 5.16
N PRO A 44 19.16 16.52 5.35
CA PRO A 44 17.71 16.44 5.34
C PRO A 44 17.20 15.80 4.04
N THR A 45 16.46 14.70 4.16
CA THR A 45 16.08 13.89 3.00
C THR A 45 14.59 13.53 3.08
N PHE A 46 13.91 13.56 1.94
CA PHE A 46 12.56 13.03 1.77
C PHE A 46 12.61 11.73 0.97
N ILE A 47 12.12 10.65 1.56
CA ILE A 47 12.17 9.30 0.97
C ILE A 47 10.75 8.80 0.71
N PRO A 48 10.25 8.84 -0.53
CA PRO A 48 9.03 8.13 -0.89
C PRO A 48 9.37 6.64 -1.16
N ALA A 49 8.79 5.73 -0.38
CA ALA A 49 8.92 4.29 -0.59
C ALA A 49 7.56 3.71 -1.01
N LEU A 50 7.46 3.19 -2.24
CA LEU A 50 6.28 2.51 -2.74
C LEU A 50 6.49 0.99 -2.69
N ILE A 51 5.65 0.31 -1.89
CA ILE A 51 5.69 -1.14 -1.71
C ILE A 51 4.36 -1.72 -2.20
N LEU A 52 4.36 -2.30 -3.40
CA LEU A 52 3.18 -2.91 -4.02
C LEU A 52 2.89 -4.30 -3.40
N CYS A 53 2.52 -4.28 -2.12
CA CYS A 53 2.14 -5.43 -1.30
C CYS A 53 1.21 -4.90 -0.18
N ALA A 54 0.04 -5.44 0.05
CA ALA A 54 -0.48 -6.79 -0.27
C ALA A 54 -1.32 -6.90 -1.57
N HIS A 55 -1.02 -6.12 -2.62
CA HIS A 55 -1.70 -6.25 -3.92
C HIS A 55 -1.52 -7.67 -4.50
N PRO A 56 -2.53 -8.26 -5.16
CA PRO A 56 -2.36 -9.51 -5.93
C PRO A 56 -1.31 -9.35 -7.06
N PRO A 57 -0.69 -10.47 -7.51
CA PRO A 57 -0.84 -11.82 -6.99
C PRO A 57 -0.15 -12.00 -5.64
N PHE A 58 -0.70 -12.88 -4.80
CA PHE A 58 -0.15 -13.10 -3.47
C PHE A 58 1.17 -13.87 -3.56
N LEU A 59 2.26 -13.21 -3.22
CA LEU A 59 3.64 -13.67 -3.39
C LEU A 59 4.19 -14.36 -2.14
N PHE A 60 3.62 -14.03 -0.97
CA PHE A 60 4.08 -14.48 0.34
C PHE A 60 2.96 -15.15 1.12
N ASP A 61 3.32 -16.18 1.88
CA ASP A 61 2.49 -16.70 2.97
C ASP A 61 2.69 -15.87 4.26
N VAL A 62 2.02 -16.27 5.32
CA VAL A 62 2.04 -15.57 6.60
C VAL A 62 3.44 -15.47 7.23
N ASP A 63 4.33 -16.41 6.93
CA ASP A 63 5.70 -16.46 7.44
C ASP A 63 6.73 -15.88 6.44
N GLY A 64 6.26 -15.39 5.31
CA GLY A 64 7.10 -14.86 4.23
C GLY A 64 7.63 -15.92 3.29
N GLY A 65 7.19 -17.16 3.42
CA GLY A 65 7.49 -18.23 2.47
C GLY A 65 6.93 -17.92 1.09
N THR A 66 7.45 -18.61 0.08
CA THR A 66 7.02 -18.43 -1.30
C THR A 66 5.73 -19.17 -1.57
N THR A 67 4.71 -18.44 -2.00
CA THR A 67 3.46 -19.02 -2.50
C THR A 67 3.57 -19.43 -3.98
N ARG A 68 2.55 -20.13 -4.47
CA ARG A 68 2.31 -20.30 -5.92
C ARG A 68 1.31 -19.24 -6.36
N PRO A 69 1.78 -18.10 -6.89
CA PRO A 69 0.86 -17.04 -7.32
C PRO A 69 0.06 -17.50 -8.54
N VAL A 70 -1.16 -17.02 -8.63
CA VAL A 70 -2.02 -17.17 -9.80
C VAL A 70 -2.39 -15.78 -10.29
N GLY A 71 -2.39 -15.58 -11.60
CA GLY A 71 -2.65 -14.29 -12.23
C GLY A 71 -1.36 -13.61 -12.71
N GLU A 72 -1.52 -12.50 -13.42
CA GLU A 72 -0.39 -11.70 -13.90
C GLU A 72 0.06 -10.71 -12.82
N LEU A 73 1.36 -10.38 -12.81
CA LEU A 73 1.89 -9.38 -11.89
C LEU A 73 1.31 -8.00 -12.18
N TYR A 74 0.75 -7.38 -11.15
CA TYR A 74 0.32 -5.98 -11.14
C TYR A 74 -0.62 -5.60 -12.29
N ARG A 75 -1.58 -6.45 -12.60
CA ARG A 75 -2.69 -6.07 -13.46
C ARG A 75 -3.49 -4.95 -12.79
N LEU A 76 -3.72 -3.85 -13.52
CA LEU A 76 -4.61 -2.78 -13.09
C LEU A 76 -6.08 -3.24 -12.89
N GLN A 77 -6.39 -4.45 -13.37
CA GLN A 77 -7.71 -5.07 -13.30
C GLN A 77 -7.80 -6.21 -12.28
N ASP A 78 -6.77 -6.40 -11.43
CA ASP A 78 -6.82 -7.37 -10.34
C ASP A 78 -7.70 -6.83 -9.20
N ASP A 79 -8.95 -6.59 -9.54
CA ASP A 79 -10.03 -6.52 -8.58
C ASP A 79 -10.32 -7.92 -8.01
N ALA A 80 -11.08 -7.93 -6.94
CA ALA A 80 -11.53 -9.17 -6.31
C ALA A 80 -12.27 -10.10 -7.27
N GLU A 81 -12.87 -9.54 -8.33
CA GLU A 81 -13.56 -10.30 -9.36
C GLU A 81 -12.59 -11.19 -10.14
N SER A 82 -11.42 -10.66 -10.54
CA SER A 82 -10.38 -11.45 -11.22
C SER A 82 -9.69 -12.45 -10.29
N GLY A 83 -9.39 -12.06 -9.05
CA GLY A 83 -8.76 -12.94 -8.07
C GLY A 83 -9.73 -13.98 -7.50
N ALA A 84 -10.98 -13.60 -7.22
CA ALA A 84 -12.02 -14.50 -6.77
C ALA A 84 -12.43 -15.52 -7.83
N LEU A 85 -12.37 -15.16 -9.11
CA LEU A 85 -12.58 -16.11 -10.23
C LEU A 85 -11.50 -17.20 -10.27
N SER A 86 -10.29 -16.92 -9.74
CA SER A 86 -9.18 -17.87 -9.77
C SER A 86 -9.20 -18.87 -8.60
N PHE A 87 -9.65 -18.47 -7.39
CA PHE A 87 -9.58 -19.32 -6.18
C PHE A 87 -10.88 -19.33 -5.35
N GLY A 88 -11.83 -18.45 -5.64
CA GLY A 88 -12.97 -18.17 -4.76
C GLY A 88 -12.63 -17.14 -3.65
N LEU A 89 -13.66 -16.46 -3.17
CA LEU A 89 -13.54 -15.35 -2.20
C LEU A 89 -12.86 -15.74 -0.89
N ILE A 90 -13.13 -16.95 -0.38
CA ILE A 90 -12.57 -17.41 0.90
C ILE A 90 -11.05 -17.54 0.83
N GLU A 91 -10.56 -18.18 -0.21
CA GLU A 91 -9.13 -18.38 -0.39
C GLU A 91 -8.42 -17.07 -0.74
N HIS A 92 -9.02 -16.21 -1.56
CA HIS A 92 -8.49 -14.89 -1.84
C HIS A 92 -8.32 -14.07 -0.55
N ARG A 93 -9.35 -14.06 0.30
CA ARG A 93 -9.30 -13.37 1.60
C ARG A 93 -8.20 -13.93 2.52
N ALA A 94 -8.05 -15.24 2.56
CA ALA A 94 -7.01 -15.88 3.36
C ALA A 94 -5.62 -15.50 2.87
N ARG A 95 -5.36 -15.57 1.56
CA ARG A 95 -4.07 -15.19 0.95
C ARG A 95 -3.75 -13.71 1.11
N PHE A 96 -4.75 -12.83 0.93
CA PHE A 96 -4.59 -11.40 1.20
C PHE A 96 -4.19 -11.16 2.65
N ARG A 97 -4.92 -11.74 3.60
CA ARG A 97 -4.65 -11.61 5.04
C ARG A 97 -3.23 -12.08 5.37
N ASP A 98 -2.83 -13.25 4.89
CA ASP A 98 -1.54 -13.85 5.20
C ASP A 98 -0.39 -12.98 4.66
N GLN A 99 -0.50 -12.49 3.42
CA GLN A 99 0.48 -11.57 2.84
C GLN A 99 0.49 -10.21 3.55
N ALA A 100 -0.68 -9.68 3.92
CA ALA A 100 -0.77 -8.42 4.66
C ALA A 100 -0.14 -8.51 6.05
N HIS A 101 -0.32 -9.64 6.75
CA HIS A 101 0.33 -9.89 8.04
C HIS A 101 1.85 -9.97 7.91
N PHE A 102 2.34 -10.68 6.90
CA PHE A 102 3.78 -10.75 6.64
C PHE A 102 4.37 -9.37 6.38
N ILE A 103 3.79 -8.61 5.43
CA ILE A 103 4.34 -7.32 5.05
C ILE A 103 4.24 -6.29 6.18
N ALA A 104 3.19 -6.34 7.01
CA ALA A 104 3.05 -5.47 8.17
C ALA A 104 4.20 -5.66 9.15
N ARG A 105 4.56 -6.91 9.48
CA ARG A 105 5.71 -7.22 10.35
C ARG A 105 7.04 -6.74 9.75
N GLU A 106 7.23 -6.90 8.45
CA GLU A 106 8.45 -6.45 7.79
C GLU A 106 8.58 -4.93 7.74
N ILE A 107 7.45 -4.22 7.56
CA ILE A 107 7.42 -2.75 7.65
C ILE A 107 7.70 -2.29 9.09
N GLU A 108 7.08 -2.92 10.09
CA GLU A 108 7.34 -2.64 11.50
C GLU A 108 8.83 -2.81 11.83
N ARG A 109 9.43 -3.94 11.43
CA ARG A 109 10.87 -4.20 11.57
C ARG A 109 11.73 -3.10 10.93
N ALA A 110 11.38 -2.67 9.72
CA ALA A 110 12.11 -1.62 9.02
C ALA A 110 11.97 -0.25 9.74
N ILE A 111 10.79 0.08 10.22
CA ILE A 111 10.53 1.30 11.00
C ILE A 111 11.33 1.29 12.30
N ASP A 112 11.32 0.18 13.05
CA ASP A 112 12.10 0.06 14.29
C ASP A 112 13.61 0.27 14.04
N GLN A 113 14.14 -0.28 12.95
CA GLN A 113 15.53 -0.07 12.56
C GLN A 113 15.81 1.38 12.16
N ILE A 114 14.92 2.05 11.44
CA ILE A 114 15.02 3.48 11.12
C ILE A 114 15.07 4.30 12.40
N LEU A 115 14.14 4.06 13.32
CA LEU A 115 14.07 4.79 14.58
C LEU A 115 15.31 4.56 15.46
N ALA A 116 15.84 3.34 15.46
CA ALA A 116 17.04 3.00 16.22
C ALA A 116 18.35 3.59 15.64
N LYS A 117 18.41 3.72 14.31
CA LYS A 117 19.60 4.25 13.61
C LYS A 117 19.61 5.77 13.49
N SER A 118 18.44 6.41 13.45
CA SER A 118 18.34 7.84 13.20
C SER A 118 18.89 8.65 14.37
N PRO A 119 19.88 9.53 14.17
CA PRO A 119 20.42 10.39 15.22
C PRO A 119 19.37 11.40 15.71
N GLU A 120 18.50 11.86 14.82
CA GLU A 120 17.35 12.70 15.12
C GLU A 120 16.07 11.94 14.77
N PRO A 121 15.03 11.98 15.61
CA PRO A 121 13.79 11.26 15.35
C PRO A 121 13.14 11.70 14.02
N PRO A 122 12.92 10.78 13.07
CA PRO A 122 12.35 11.12 11.77
C PRO A 122 10.84 11.32 11.84
N ILE A 123 10.30 12.03 10.85
CA ILE A 123 8.87 12.02 10.56
C ILE A 123 8.59 10.81 9.67
N ILE A 124 7.68 9.92 10.08
CA ILE A 124 7.29 8.75 9.26
C ILE A 124 5.78 8.81 9.02
N LEU A 125 5.40 8.68 7.75
CA LEU A 125 4.02 8.47 7.32
C LEU A 125 3.94 7.09 6.66
N LEU A 126 3.07 6.23 7.19
CA LEU A 126 2.77 4.94 6.61
C LEU A 126 1.32 4.97 6.13
N GLN A 127 1.11 4.85 4.83
CA GLN A 127 -0.18 5.09 4.22
C GLN A 127 -0.42 4.11 3.07
N SER A 128 -1.60 3.48 3.01
CA SER A 128 -2.05 2.77 1.81
C SER A 128 -2.97 3.66 0.98
N ASP A 129 -3.07 3.36 -0.29
CA ASP A 129 -3.91 4.07 -1.25
C ASP A 129 -5.37 3.67 -1.15
N HIS A 130 -5.66 2.41 -0.80
CA HIS A 130 -7.01 1.88 -0.57
C HIS A 130 -6.97 0.63 0.32
N GLY A 131 -8.14 0.11 0.68
CA GLY A 131 -8.32 -1.13 1.41
C GLY A 131 -8.21 -2.37 0.52
N SER A 132 -8.72 -3.53 0.96
CA SER A 132 -8.48 -4.81 0.29
C SER A 132 -9.08 -4.92 -1.12
N GLY A 133 -10.13 -4.19 -1.40
CA GLY A 133 -10.85 -4.24 -2.67
C GLY A 133 -11.57 -5.58 -2.95
N LEU A 134 -11.63 -6.48 -1.97
CA LEU A 134 -12.22 -7.81 -2.13
C LEU A 134 -13.69 -7.76 -2.56
N ARG A 135 -14.43 -6.76 -2.08
CA ARG A 135 -15.84 -6.52 -2.42
C ARG A 135 -16.03 -5.19 -3.14
N LEU A 136 -15.07 -4.82 -3.99
CA LEU A 136 -15.16 -3.67 -4.89
C LEU A 136 -15.85 -4.09 -6.19
N ASP A 137 -16.95 -3.42 -6.53
CA ASP A 137 -17.53 -3.46 -7.88
C ASP A 137 -17.25 -2.14 -8.59
N ARG A 138 -16.36 -2.17 -9.59
CA ARG A 138 -15.93 -0.97 -10.33
C ARG A 138 -17.04 -0.37 -11.21
N PHE A 139 -18.16 -1.07 -11.36
CA PHE A 139 -19.30 -0.65 -12.19
C PHE A 139 -20.53 -0.31 -11.35
N SER A 140 -20.52 -0.55 -10.03
CA SER A 140 -21.66 -0.26 -9.16
C SER A 140 -21.25 0.19 -7.76
N LEU A 141 -21.72 1.39 -7.39
CA LEU A 141 -21.58 1.89 -6.03
C LEU A 141 -22.38 1.05 -5.02
N GLU A 142 -23.54 0.54 -5.43
CA GLU A 142 -24.46 -0.21 -4.55
C GLU A 142 -23.92 -1.60 -4.24
N ARG A 143 -23.13 -2.19 -5.12
CA ARG A 143 -22.50 -3.52 -4.93
C ARG A 143 -21.11 -3.44 -4.31
N THR A 144 -20.57 -2.23 -4.13
CA THR A 144 -19.27 -2.02 -3.51
C THR A 144 -19.39 -1.93 -2.00
N ASP A 145 -18.56 -2.69 -1.27
CA ASP A 145 -18.34 -2.46 0.14
C ASP A 145 -17.39 -1.27 0.31
N LEU A 146 -18.01 -0.10 0.52
CA LEU A 146 -17.28 1.15 0.65
C LEU A 146 -16.40 1.18 1.90
N HIS A 147 -16.83 0.54 2.98
CA HIS A 147 -16.02 0.51 4.21
C HIS A 147 -14.73 -0.29 3.98
N GLU A 148 -14.82 -1.47 3.36
CA GLU A 148 -13.65 -2.25 3.02
C GLU A 148 -12.71 -1.49 2.06
N TRP A 149 -13.26 -0.88 1.01
CA TRP A 149 -12.47 -0.19 -0.01
C TRP A 149 -11.77 1.07 0.50
N MET A 150 -12.45 1.88 1.34
CA MET A 150 -11.95 3.15 1.85
C MET A 150 -11.18 3.03 3.16
N SER A 151 -11.17 1.86 3.80
CA SER A 151 -10.41 1.62 5.03
C SER A 151 -8.93 1.41 4.70
N ILE A 152 -8.16 2.48 4.81
CA ILE A 152 -6.73 2.50 4.54
C ILE A 152 -5.91 2.26 5.81
N LEU A 153 -4.71 1.71 5.65
CA LEU A 153 -3.67 1.87 6.66
C LEU A 153 -3.21 3.32 6.66
N ASN A 154 -3.25 3.99 7.80
CA ASN A 154 -2.85 5.38 7.92
C ASN A 154 -2.23 5.62 9.30
N ALA A 155 -0.91 5.60 9.38
CA ALA A 155 -0.16 5.72 10.63
C ALA A 155 0.92 6.79 10.54
N TYR A 156 1.18 7.44 11.66
CA TYR A 156 2.10 8.57 11.76
C TYR A 156 3.06 8.38 12.93
N HIS A 157 4.34 8.62 12.69
CA HIS A 157 5.32 8.85 13.73
C HIS A 157 5.83 10.29 13.63
N PHE A 158 5.58 11.08 14.68
CA PHE A 158 6.00 12.48 14.77
C PHE A 158 6.97 12.69 15.93
N PRO A 159 8.14 13.32 15.68
CA PRO A 159 9.07 13.71 16.71
C PRO A 159 8.41 14.54 17.82
N GLY A 160 8.77 14.25 19.07
CA GLY A 160 8.21 14.97 20.22
C GLY A 160 6.72 14.70 20.46
N ARG A 161 6.14 13.67 19.83
CA ARG A 161 4.72 13.29 19.99
C ARG A 161 3.74 14.42 19.65
N ARG A 162 4.06 15.22 18.63
CA ARG A 162 3.29 16.39 18.19
C ARG A 162 2.09 16.01 17.34
N TYR A 163 1.07 15.39 17.95
CA TYR A 163 -0.11 14.83 17.30
C TYR A 163 -1.37 15.71 17.39
N GLU A 164 -1.25 16.95 17.88
CA GLU A 164 -2.38 17.83 18.21
C GLU A 164 -3.29 18.15 17.00
N GLN A 165 -2.74 18.07 15.79
CA GLN A 165 -3.50 18.31 14.56
C GLN A 165 -4.00 17.03 13.89
N LEU A 166 -3.69 15.85 14.44
CA LEU A 166 -4.21 14.58 13.92
C LEU A 166 -5.58 14.28 14.55
N ASP A 167 -6.50 13.84 13.72
CA ASP A 167 -7.81 13.32 14.11
C ASP A 167 -7.91 11.87 13.63
N ASP A 168 -8.65 11.02 14.36
CA ASP A 168 -8.81 9.60 14.02
C ASP A 168 -9.48 9.37 12.65
N ARG A 169 -10.11 10.41 12.10
CA ARG A 169 -10.77 10.38 10.79
C ARG A 169 -10.00 11.10 9.70
N ILE A 170 -8.77 11.53 9.99
CA ILE A 170 -7.96 12.26 9.01
C ILE A 170 -7.76 11.42 7.74
N THR A 171 -8.00 12.02 6.59
CA THR A 171 -7.75 11.40 5.29
C THR A 171 -6.41 11.85 4.70
N PRO A 172 -5.88 11.15 3.70
CA PRO A 172 -4.61 11.49 3.04
C PRO A 172 -4.51 12.92 2.52
N VAL A 173 -5.65 13.58 2.23
CA VAL A 173 -5.67 14.97 1.76
C VAL A 173 -5.04 15.95 2.76
N ASN A 174 -5.06 15.61 4.05
CA ASN A 174 -4.54 16.44 5.12
C ASN A 174 -3.17 15.99 5.65
N SER A 175 -2.69 14.78 5.33
CA SER A 175 -1.44 14.24 5.88
C SER A 175 -0.27 15.19 5.77
N PHE A 176 0.03 15.67 4.57
CA PHE A 176 1.14 16.61 4.36
C PHE A 176 0.85 18.02 4.88
N ARG A 177 -0.42 18.45 4.93
CA ARG A 177 -0.79 19.74 5.53
C ARG A 177 -0.46 19.76 7.01
N VAL A 178 -0.80 18.67 7.72
CA VAL A 178 -0.44 18.50 9.14
C VAL A 178 1.07 18.48 9.32
N VAL A 179 1.81 17.71 8.51
CA VAL A 179 3.27 17.67 8.57
C VAL A 179 3.88 19.07 8.39
N PHE A 180 3.47 19.79 7.34
CA PHE A 180 4.02 21.12 7.07
C PHE A 180 3.67 22.14 8.14
N ASN A 181 2.44 22.10 8.65
CA ASN A 181 2.04 22.99 9.75
C ASN A 181 2.80 22.69 11.03
N THR A 182 2.98 21.40 11.35
CA THR A 182 3.60 20.99 12.61
C THR A 182 5.11 21.20 12.63
N PHE A 183 5.82 20.95 11.51
CA PHE A 183 7.27 20.87 11.51
C PHE A 183 7.96 21.94 10.66
N PHE A 184 7.24 22.59 9.74
CA PHE A 184 7.84 23.54 8.81
C PHE A 184 7.27 24.97 8.92
N GLY A 185 6.49 25.23 9.99
CA GLY A 185 5.99 26.57 10.30
C GLY A 185 4.96 27.13 9.32
N THR A 186 4.33 26.28 8.52
CA THR A 186 3.24 26.72 7.62
C THR A 186 1.91 26.83 8.38
N GLN A 187 0.93 27.48 7.75
CA GLN A 187 -0.43 27.61 8.25
C GLN A 187 -1.43 27.20 7.15
N LEU A 188 -1.19 26.04 6.55
CA LEU A 188 -2.07 25.50 5.51
C LEU A 188 -3.43 25.15 6.12
N PRO A 189 -4.55 25.65 5.57
CA PRO A 189 -5.86 25.27 6.07
C PRO A 189 -6.09 23.79 5.85
N LEU A 190 -6.58 23.07 6.87
CA LEU A 190 -7.03 21.68 6.68
C LEU A 190 -8.28 21.67 5.79
N LEU A 191 -8.33 20.72 4.87
CA LEU A 191 -9.46 20.52 3.99
C LEU A 191 -10.49 19.60 4.68
N PRO A 192 -11.77 19.68 4.30
CA PRO A 192 -12.75 18.70 4.76
C PRO A 192 -12.32 17.27 4.35
N ASP A 193 -12.35 16.35 5.32
CA ASP A 193 -12.07 14.93 5.08
C ASP A 193 -13.27 14.28 4.42
N ARG A 194 -13.26 14.24 3.08
CA ARG A 194 -14.34 13.73 2.25
C ARG A 194 -13.87 12.56 1.42
N SER A 195 -14.74 11.55 1.29
CA SER A 195 -14.53 10.37 0.46
C SER A 195 -15.44 10.39 -0.75
N PHE A 196 -14.89 10.09 -1.92
CA PHE A 196 -15.63 10.09 -3.17
C PHE A 196 -15.46 8.75 -3.89
N PHE A 197 -16.53 8.31 -4.53
CA PHE A 197 -16.54 7.14 -5.38
C PHE A 197 -16.96 7.51 -6.81
N SER A 198 -16.37 6.84 -7.80
CA SER A 198 -16.82 6.91 -9.19
C SER A 198 -16.73 5.53 -9.83
N VAL A 199 -17.65 5.23 -10.72
CA VAL A 199 -17.63 3.99 -11.50
C VAL A 199 -16.74 4.16 -12.75
N TRP A 200 -16.15 3.08 -13.24
CA TRP A 200 -15.28 3.13 -14.43
C TRP A 200 -15.99 3.63 -15.70
N ALA A 201 -17.28 3.36 -15.83
CA ALA A 201 -18.07 3.89 -16.95
C ALA A 201 -18.24 5.43 -16.93
N ALA A 202 -18.01 6.07 -15.78
CA ALA A 202 -18.10 7.52 -15.60
C ALA A 202 -17.05 8.01 -14.56
N PRO A 203 -15.73 7.95 -14.89
CA PRO A 203 -14.64 8.12 -13.93
C PRO A 203 -14.55 9.51 -13.33
N TYR A 204 -15.17 10.51 -13.93
CA TYR A 204 -15.21 11.90 -13.44
C TYR A 204 -16.53 12.26 -12.74
N ARG A 205 -17.47 11.32 -12.66
CA ARG A 205 -18.73 11.51 -11.94
C ARG A 205 -18.55 11.10 -10.48
N PHE A 206 -17.99 11.97 -9.69
CA PHE A 206 -17.73 11.76 -8.27
C PHE A 206 -19.02 11.81 -7.46
N VAL A 207 -19.27 10.77 -6.69
CA VAL A 207 -20.35 10.69 -5.69
C VAL A 207 -19.72 10.81 -4.31
N ASP A 208 -20.18 11.76 -3.50
CA ASP A 208 -19.75 11.88 -2.11
C ASP A 208 -20.32 10.72 -1.30
N VAL A 209 -19.44 9.92 -0.76
CA VAL A 209 -19.75 8.73 0.05
C VAL A 209 -19.32 8.87 1.51
N THR A 210 -18.90 10.05 1.92
CA THR A 210 -18.32 10.33 3.25
C THR A 210 -19.19 9.81 4.38
N ALA A 211 -20.50 10.12 4.37
CA ALA A 211 -21.42 9.68 5.40
C ALA A 211 -21.55 8.14 5.45
N ARG A 212 -21.50 7.48 4.29
CA ARG A 212 -21.58 6.01 4.21
C ARG A 212 -20.34 5.32 4.76
N VAL A 213 -19.14 5.89 4.51
CA VAL A 213 -17.87 5.36 5.00
C VAL A 213 -17.74 5.56 6.51
N GLN A 214 -18.24 6.67 7.05
CA GLN A 214 -18.13 7.02 8.48
C GLN A 214 -19.22 6.41 9.36
N SER A 215 -20.24 5.78 8.78
CA SER A 215 -21.33 5.17 9.52
C SER A 215 -20.90 3.85 10.19
N PRO A 216 -21.15 3.67 11.50
CA PRO A 216 -20.87 2.40 12.19
C PRO A 216 -21.66 1.20 11.65
N ASP A 217 -22.82 1.45 11.04
CA ASP A 217 -23.75 0.42 10.55
C ASP A 217 -23.32 -0.19 9.20
N SER A 218 -22.20 0.26 8.62
CA SER A 218 -21.68 -0.31 7.37
C SER A 218 -20.98 -1.66 7.53
N VAL A 219 -20.80 -2.13 8.76
CA VAL A 219 -20.21 -3.45 9.08
C VAL A 219 -21.32 -4.50 9.17
N ALA A 220 -22.08 -4.69 8.10
CA ALA A 220 -22.90 -5.88 7.97
C ALA A 220 -21.99 -7.06 7.64
N ILE A 221 -21.58 -7.77 8.70
CA ILE A 221 -20.88 -9.06 8.59
C ILE A 221 -21.91 -10.07 8.09
N GLY A 222 -21.84 -10.43 6.83
CA GLY A 222 -22.52 -11.56 6.23
C GLY A 222 -21.48 -12.60 5.81
#